data_2c756fc762b7703db2718d76db57af83
#
_entry.id   2c756fc762b7703db2718d76db57af83
#
_cell.length_a   1.000
_cell.length_b   1.000
_cell.length_c   1.000
_cell.angle_alpha   90.00
_cell.angle_beta   90.00
_cell.angle_gamma   90.00
#
_symmetry.space_group_name_H-M   'P 1'
#
loop_
_entity.id
_entity.type
_entity.pdbx_description
1 polymer ?
#
loop_
_entity_poly.entity_id
_entity_poly.type
_entity_poly.pdbx_seq_one_letter_code
_entity_poly.pdbx_strand_id
1 'polypeptide(L)'
;LKSIDKRIIEVAGTEYSEATEKYTLMNSNGLNLVQKSNYFTYVGQCVAKEGEQTKSGYDFFLSNKFEEFNPEEFAKKIVKLTVDQLGGEACESNKYKAVLHPDVVTSLMRAYIGHANAEEVQKNSSLFIGKVGQKIASNKVTIEDKPLTKNVFARWFDDEGVATYNKPIIKN
;
A
#
# COMPACT_ATOMS: atom_id res chain seq x y z
N LEU A 1 -3.61 -0.16 -23.77
CA LEU A 1 -2.41 -0.89 -23.38
C LEU A 1 -1.64 -1.42 -24.59
N LYS A 2 -2.24 -2.24 -25.46
CA LYS A 2 -1.57 -2.80 -26.66
C LYS A 2 -1.01 -1.77 -27.63
N SER A 3 -1.60 -0.58 -27.72
CA SER A 3 -1.12 0.51 -28.58
C SER A 3 0.11 1.24 -28.02
N ILE A 4 0.41 1.07 -26.73
CA ILE A 4 1.53 1.72 -26.05
C ILE A 4 2.83 0.95 -26.33
N ASP A 5 2.80 -0.38 -26.29
CA ASP A 5 3.98 -1.22 -26.58
C ASP A 5 3.54 -2.49 -27.32
N LYS A 6 4.23 -2.81 -28.42
CA LYS A 6 3.92 -3.96 -29.30
C LYS A 6 4.15 -5.31 -28.61
N ARG A 7 4.95 -5.35 -27.55
CA ARG A 7 5.21 -6.55 -26.76
C ARG A 7 4.03 -6.93 -25.87
N ILE A 8 3.05 -6.04 -25.67
CA ILE A 8 1.82 -6.37 -24.95
C ILE A 8 0.93 -7.24 -25.83
N ILE A 9 0.87 -8.52 -25.50
CA ILE A 9 0.09 -9.52 -26.25
C ILE A 9 -1.35 -9.63 -25.73
N GLU A 10 -1.56 -9.36 -24.43
CA GLU A 10 -2.87 -9.52 -23.80
C GLU A 10 -3.13 -8.42 -22.75
N VAL A 11 -4.39 -8.01 -22.65
CA VAL A 11 -4.95 -7.29 -21.52
C VAL A 11 -5.71 -8.32 -20.70
N ALA A 12 -5.09 -8.80 -19.63
CA ALA A 12 -5.59 -9.93 -18.86
C ALA A 12 -6.79 -9.57 -17.97
N GLY A 13 -6.91 -8.28 -17.60
CA GLY A 13 -8.06 -7.79 -16.85
C GLY A 13 -8.02 -6.28 -16.65
N THR A 14 -9.21 -5.71 -16.59
CA THR A 14 -9.44 -4.34 -16.13
C THR A 14 -10.69 -4.34 -15.26
N GLU A 15 -10.63 -3.70 -14.12
CA GLU A 15 -11.74 -3.61 -13.19
C GLU A 15 -11.87 -2.18 -12.68
N TYR A 16 -13.10 -1.73 -12.59
CA TYR A 16 -13.49 -0.55 -11.85
C TYR A 16 -14.48 -0.95 -10.77
N SER A 17 -14.26 -0.48 -9.56
CA SER A 17 -15.23 -0.61 -8.49
C SER A 17 -15.29 0.67 -7.66
N GLU A 18 -16.46 0.95 -7.12
CA GLU A 18 -16.68 2.06 -6.21
C GLU A 18 -17.58 1.64 -5.05
N ALA A 19 -17.35 2.23 -3.90
CA ALA A 19 -18.20 2.00 -2.73
C ALA A 19 -18.38 3.28 -1.91
N THR A 20 -19.53 3.37 -1.31
CA THR A 20 -19.80 4.32 -0.22
C THR A 20 -20.13 3.52 1.03
N GLU A 21 -19.39 3.80 2.09
CA GLU A 21 -19.54 3.11 3.36
C GLU A 21 -20.06 4.04 4.44
N LYS A 22 -20.89 3.50 5.31
CA LYS A 22 -21.32 4.14 6.54
C LYS A 22 -21.00 3.21 7.71
N TYR A 23 -20.02 3.58 8.49
CA TYR A 23 -19.69 2.89 9.72
C TYR A 23 -20.36 3.57 10.91
N THR A 24 -21.08 2.79 11.73
CA THR A 24 -21.74 3.28 12.95
C THR A 24 -21.31 2.43 14.13
N LEU A 25 -20.81 3.07 15.18
CA LEU A 25 -20.44 2.44 16.44
C LEU A 25 -21.33 2.95 17.56
N MET A 26 -22.03 2.05 18.24
CA MET A 26 -22.96 2.37 19.33
C MET A 26 -22.78 1.38 20.49
N ASN A 27 -23.04 1.85 21.70
CA ASN A 27 -23.11 1.00 22.88
C ASN A 27 -24.22 1.43 23.84
N SER A 28 -24.49 0.62 24.87
CA SER A 28 -25.52 0.89 25.90
C SER A 28 -25.19 2.09 26.80
N ASN A 29 -23.94 2.56 26.81
CA ASN A 29 -23.49 3.71 27.61
C ASN A 29 -23.71 5.06 26.89
N GLY A 30 -24.42 5.07 25.77
CA GLY A 30 -24.73 6.29 25.02
C GLY A 30 -23.74 6.67 23.94
N LEU A 31 -22.72 5.85 23.67
CA LEU A 31 -21.86 6.08 22.53
C LEU A 31 -22.67 5.92 21.23
N ASN A 32 -22.56 6.89 20.35
CA ASN A 32 -23.16 6.86 19.00
C ASN A 32 -22.30 7.67 18.04
N LEU A 33 -21.43 6.98 17.34
CA LEU A 33 -20.49 7.56 16.39
C LEU A 33 -20.79 7.09 14.98
N VAL A 34 -20.67 7.99 14.02
CA VAL A 34 -20.90 7.70 12.60
C VAL A 34 -19.77 8.26 11.78
N GLN A 35 -19.20 7.42 10.92
CA GLN A 35 -18.28 7.84 9.85
C GLN A 35 -18.84 7.40 8.51
N LYS A 36 -18.74 8.27 7.50
CA LYS A 36 -19.02 7.96 6.10
C LYS A 36 -17.74 8.11 5.32
N SER A 37 -17.49 7.21 4.39
CA SER A 37 -16.39 7.24 3.45
C SER A 37 -16.84 6.77 2.08
N ASN A 38 -16.13 7.18 1.06
CA ASN A 38 -16.27 6.65 -0.29
C ASN A 38 -14.89 6.37 -0.84
N TYR A 39 -14.81 5.41 -1.73
CA TYR A 39 -13.61 5.15 -2.50
C TYR A 39 -13.96 4.55 -3.85
N PHE A 40 -13.03 4.64 -4.77
CA PHE A 40 -13.07 3.89 -6.02
C PHE A 40 -11.70 3.32 -6.31
N THR A 41 -11.69 2.21 -7.02
CA THR A 41 -10.49 1.53 -7.47
C THR A 41 -10.52 1.28 -8.96
N TYR A 42 -9.36 1.43 -9.58
CA TYR A 42 -9.08 0.88 -10.89
C TYR A 42 -7.98 -0.16 -10.76
N VAL A 43 -8.18 -1.31 -11.38
CA VAL A 43 -7.17 -2.34 -11.52
C VAL A 43 -6.93 -2.58 -13.00
N GLY A 44 -5.68 -2.73 -13.37
CA GLY A 44 -5.31 -3.10 -14.73
C GLY A 44 -4.20 -4.14 -14.73
N GLN A 45 -4.33 -5.11 -15.63
CA GLN A 45 -3.36 -6.18 -15.79
C GLN A 45 -3.09 -6.43 -17.26
N CYS A 46 -1.83 -6.63 -17.61
CA CYS A 46 -1.46 -7.03 -18.96
C CYS A 46 -0.32 -8.06 -18.97
N VAL A 47 -0.16 -8.69 -20.13
CA VAL A 47 0.89 -9.67 -20.40
C VAL A 47 1.75 -9.18 -21.54
N ALA A 48 3.06 -9.19 -21.34
CA ALA A 48 4.06 -8.90 -22.36
C ALA A 48 4.83 -10.16 -22.74
N LYS A 49 5.23 -10.22 -24.03
CA LYS A 49 6.08 -11.32 -24.56
C LYS A 49 7.18 -10.75 -25.43
N GLU A 50 8.38 -11.30 -25.27
CA GLU A 50 9.54 -11.04 -26.14
C GLU A 50 10.36 -12.32 -26.26
N GLY A 51 10.47 -12.84 -27.48
CA GLY A 51 11.04 -14.18 -27.72
C GLY A 51 10.25 -15.25 -26.95
N GLU A 52 10.97 -16.05 -26.15
CA GLU A 52 10.39 -17.08 -25.29
C GLU A 52 9.93 -16.57 -23.91
N GLN A 53 10.29 -15.33 -23.56
CA GLN A 53 9.93 -14.77 -22.26
C GLN A 53 8.53 -14.18 -22.27
N THR A 54 7.73 -14.54 -21.26
CA THR A 54 6.41 -13.98 -21.01
C THR A 54 6.36 -13.44 -19.59
N LYS A 55 5.90 -12.23 -19.41
CA LYS A 55 5.77 -11.55 -18.13
C LYS A 55 4.39 -10.95 -17.97
N SER A 56 3.86 -10.96 -16.76
CA SER A 56 2.63 -10.28 -16.42
C SER A 56 2.90 -9.18 -15.40
N GLY A 57 2.15 -8.10 -15.50
CA GLY A 57 2.20 -7.02 -14.54
C GLY A 57 0.80 -6.47 -14.29
N TYR A 58 0.60 -5.93 -13.11
CA TYR A 58 -0.63 -5.26 -12.72
C TYR A 58 -0.30 -4.01 -11.90
N ASP A 59 -1.25 -3.12 -11.87
CA ASP A 59 -1.25 -2.00 -10.94
C ASP A 59 -2.70 -1.67 -10.55
N PHE A 60 -2.85 -0.96 -9.45
CA PHE A 60 -4.14 -0.47 -9.01
C PHE A 60 -4.05 1.01 -8.62
N PHE A 61 -5.15 1.70 -8.80
CA PHE A 61 -5.34 3.07 -8.34
C PHE A 61 -6.50 3.07 -7.33
N LEU A 62 -6.30 3.75 -6.21
CA LEU A 62 -7.28 3.86 -5.13
C LEU A 62 -7.36 5.32 -4.68
N SER A 63 -8.54 5.93 -4.77
CA SER A 63 -8.77 7.30 -4.30
C SER A 63 -10.23 7.49 -3.87
N ASN A 64 -10.51 8.56 -3.17
CA ASN A 64 -11.86 9.09 -2.92
C ASN A 64 -12.19 10.32 -3.79
N LYS A 65 -11.31 10.65 -4.75
CA LYS A 65 -11.45 11.76 -5.67
C LYS A 65 -11.27 11.27 -7.09
N PHE A 66 -12.36 11.19 -7.83
CA PHE A 66 -12.37 10.64 -9.19
C PHE A 66 -11.49 11.45 -10.16
N GLU A 67 -11.41 12.76 -9.97
CA GLU A 67 -10.60 13.67 -10.77
C GLU A 67 -9.09 13.43 -10.68
N GLU A 68 -8.63 12.70 -9.69
CA GLU A 68 -7.20 12.33 -9.54
C GLU A 68 -6.81 11.18 -10.48
N PHE A 69 -7.75 10.47 -11.10
CA PHE A 69 -7.46 9.36 -11.98
C PHE A 69 -7.17 9.81 -13.40
N ASN A 70 -5.99 9.48 -13.88
CA ASN A 70 -5.60 9.66 -15.29
C ASN A 70 -5.43 8.29 -15.96
N PRO A 71 -6.38 7.87 -16.82
CA PRO A 71 -6.34 6.55 -17.43
C PRO A 71 -5.16 6.33 -18.38
N GLU A 72 -4.67 7.38 -19.03
CA GLU A 72 -3.52 7.26 -19.93
C GLU A 72 -2.22 7.03 -19.17
N GLU A 73 -1.98 7.81 -18.10
CA GLU A 73 -0.80 7.64 -17.24
C GLU A 73 -0.84 6.30 -16.51
N PHE A 74 -2.02 5.88 -16.06
CA PHE A 74 -2.20 4.57 -15.44
C PHE A 74 -1.88 3.43 -16.42
N ALA A 75 -2.36 3.53 -17.66
CA ALA A 75 -2.07 2.56 -18.71
C ALA A 75 -0.56 2.49 -19.04
N LYS A 76 0.10 3.64 -19.19
CA LYS A 76 1.55 3.72 -19.43
C LYS A 76 2.34 3.08 -18.27
N LYS A 77 1.93 3.35 -17.03
CA LYS A 77 2.57 2.77 -15.84
C LYS A 77 2.50 1.25 -15.84
N ILE A 78 1.32 0.65 -16.09
CA ILE A 78 1.14 -0.80 -16.13
C ILE A 78 1.99 -1.43 -17.24
N VAL A 79 1.96 -0.85 -18.45
CA VAL A 79 2.77 -1.32 -19.58
C VAL A 79 4.25 -1.30 -19.21
N LYS A 80 4.72 -0.19 -18.66
CA LYS A 80 6.12 -0.06 -18.24
C LYS A 80 6.49 -1.11 -17.19
N LEU A 81 5.69 -1.27 -16.13
CA LEU A 81 5.92 -2.27 -15.07
C LEU A 81 5.99 -3.70 -15.62
N THR A 82 5.22 -4.00 -16.65
CA THR A 82 5.20 -5.32 -17.26
C THR A 82 6.39 -5.55 -18.17
N VAL A 83 6.67 -4.58 -19.04
CA VAL A 83 7.73 -4.68 -20.05
C VAL A 83 9.12 -4.62 -19.42
N ASP A 84 9.31 -3.83 -18.38
CA ASP A 84 10.60 -3.74 -17.66
C ASP A 84 11.04 -5.07 -17.00
N GLN A 85 10.16 -6.06 -16.92
CA GLN A 85 10.50 -7.41 -16.43
C GLN A 85 11.09 -8.32 -17.52
N LEU A 86 10.90 -7.96 -18.79
CA LEU A 86 11.48 -8.72 -19.90
C LEU A 86 13.00 -8.56 -19.93
N GLY A 87 13.71 -9.59 -20.35
CA GLY A 87 15.17 -9.61 -20.35
C GLY A 87 15.81 -9.87 -18.99
N GLY A 88 15.00 -10.05 -17.94
CA GLY A 88 15.49 -10.39 -16.61
C GLY A 88 16.04 -11.82 -16.57
N GLU A 89 17.26 -11.96 -16.00
CA GLU A 89 17.92 -13.25 -15.80
C GLU A 89 18.25 -13.44 -14.31
N ALA A 90 18.49 -14.69 -13.92
CA ALA A 90 18.94 -15.00 -12.57
C ALA A 90 20.35 -14.44 -12.36
N CYS A 91 20.56 -13.75 -11.24
CA CYS A 91 21.90 -13.31 -10.85
C CYS A 91 22.60 -14.37 -9.97
N GLU A 92 23.91 -14.36 -9.97
CA GLU A 92 24.70 -15.21 -9.07
C GLU A 92 24.47 -14.85 -7.60
N SER A 93 24.64 -15.84 -6.70
CA SER A 93 24.57 -15.59 -5.27
C SER A 93 25.75 -14.74 -4.81
N ASN A 94 25.48 -13.51 -4.39
CA ASN A 94 26.50 -12.56 -3.93
C ASN A 94 25.88 -11.50 -3.01
N LYS A 95 26.74 -10.59 -2.49
CA LYS A 95 26.29 -9.39 -1.78
C LYS A 95 26.23 -8.22 -2.77
N TYR A 96 25.04 -7.71 -2.98
CA TYR A 96 24.77 -6.61 -3.90
C TYR A 96 24.28 -5.35 -3.18
N LYS A 97 24.61 -4.19 -3.74
CA LYS A 97 23.84 -2.98 -3.45
C LYS A 97 22.52 -3.07 -4.21
N ALA A 98 21.41 -2.98 -3.50
CA ALA A 98 20.09 -3.09 -4.10
C ALA A 98 19.32 -1.76 -3.99
N VAL A 99 18.60 -1.41 -5.06
CA VAL A 99 17.54 -0.41 -5.03
C VAL A 99 16.23 -1.18 -5.00
N LEU A 100 15.46 -0.99 -3.94
CA LEU A 100 14.20 -1.70 -3.76
C LEU A 100 13.04 -0.90 -4.38
N HIS A 101 12.17 -1.59 -5.11
CA HIS A 101 10.92 -1.00 -5.57
C HIS A 101 10.06 -0.57 -4.38
N PRO A 102 9.28 0.54 -4.47
CA PRO A 102 8.42 1.02 -3.36
C PRO A 102 7.51 -0.06 -2.77
N ASP A 103 6.94 -0.94 -3.57
CA ASP A 103 6.05 -2.01 -3.09
C ASP A 103 6.79 -3.04 -2.22
N VAL A 104 8.06 -3.34 -2.59
CA VAL A 104 8.92 -4.21 -1.77
C VAL A 104 9.25 -3.53 -0.45
N VAL A 105 9.58 -2.23 -0.48
CA VAL A 105 9.83 -1.44 0.74
C VAL A 105 8.59 -1.41 1.61
N THR A 106 7.41 -1.17 1.03
CA THR A 106 6.13 -1.16 1.77
C THR A 106 5.87 -2.50 2.46
N SER A 107 6.11 -3.62 1.76
CA SER A 107 5.92 -4.96 2.32
C SER A 107 6.88 -5.23 3.48
N LEU A 108 8.16 -4.87 3.34
CA LEU A 108 9.16 -4.99 4.41
C LEU A 108 8.82 -4.09 5.60
N MET A 109 8.41 -2.84 5.33
CA MET A 109 8.01 -1.90 6.39
C MET A 109 6.77 -2.37 7.13
N ARG A 110 5.80 -2.97 6.46
CA ARG A 110 4.60 -3.52 7.11
C ARG A 110 4.96 -4.60 8.12
N ALA A 111 5.86 -5.53 7.77
CA ALA A 111 6.33 -6.55 8.68
C ALA A 111 7.09 -5.93 9.90
N TYR A 112 7.96 -4.96 9.64
CA TYR A 112 8.73 -4.29 10.67
C TYR A 112 7.87 -3.45 11.62
N ILE A 113 6.93 -2.68 11.09
CA ILE A 113 6.05 -1.80 11.89
C ILE A 113 5.03 -2.61 12.69
N GLY A 114 4.66 -3.80 12.23
CA GLY A 114 3.80 -4.71 13.00
C GLY A 114 4.30 -4.94 14.42
N HIS A 115 5.62 -4.93 14.63
CA HIS A 115 6.22 -5.03 15.95
C HIS A 115 5.97 -3.81 16.87
N ALA A 116 5.51 -2.68 16.34
CA ALA A 116 5.11 -1.53 17.16
C ALA A 116 3.69 -1.66 17.73
N ASN A 117 2.95 -2.70 17.36
CA ASN A 117 1.64 -2.96 17.91
C ASN A 117 1.74 -3.37 19.39
N ALA A 118 0.95 -2.73 20.24
CA ALA A 118 0.92 -3.03 21.67
C ALA A 118 0.55 -4.50 21.96
N GLU A 119 -0.34 -5.10 21.16
CA GLU A 119 -0.71 -6.51 21.28
C GLU A 119 0.50 -7.43 21.10
N GLU A 120 1.35 -7.17 20.09
CA GLU A 120 2.56 -7.95 19.85
C GLU A 120 3.56 -7.80 21.00
N VAL A 121 3.66 -6.60 21.58
CA VAL A 121 4.50 -6.34 22.75
C VAL A 121 3.98 -7.12 23.98
N GLN A 122 2.67 -7.10 24.23
CA GLN A 122 2.04 -7.81 25.35
C GLN A 122 2.14 -9.34 25.22
N LYS A 123 2.05 -9.87 23.99
CA LYS A 123 2.24 -11.29 23.71
C LYS A 123 3.69 -11.76 23.68
N ASN A 124 4.65 -10.88 23.95
CA ASN A 124 6.08 -11.15 23.87
C ASN A 124 6.57 -11.63 22.49
N SER A 125 5.88 -11.23 21.41
CA SER A 125 6.23 -11.54 20.02
C SER A 125 6.87 -10.37 19.27
N SER A 126 7.03 -9.21 19.92
CA SER A 126 7.60 -8.00 19.33
C SER A 126 9.11 -7.91 19.48
N LEU A 127 9.81 -7.48 18.42
CA LEU A 127 11.21 -7.07 18.47
C LEU A 127 11.40 -5.73 19.22
N PHE A 128 10.32 -5.01 19.54
CA PHE A 128 10.37 -3.67 20.14
C PHE A 128 10.11 -3.67 21.66
N ILE A 129 10.05 -4.84 22.30
CA ILE A 129 9.91 -4.94 23.75
C ILE A 129 11.05 -4.15 24.45
N GLY A 130 10.67 -3.21 25.30
CA GLY A 130 11.62 -2.36 26.01
C GLY A 130 12.39 -1.36 25.14
N LYS A 131 11.98 -1.14 23.90
CA LYS A 131 12.69 -0.26 22.95
C LYS A 131 12.15 1.19 22.88
N VAL A 132 11.14 1.53 23.66
CA VAL A 132 10.64 2.91 23.73
C VAL A 132 11.76 3.86 24.11
N GLY A 133 11.95 4.92 23.32
CA GLY A 133 13.03 5.89 23.50
C GLY A 133 14.42 5.42 23.04
N GLN A 134 14.55 4.20 22.53
CA GLN A 134 15.81 3.69 22.00
C GLN A 134 15.89 3.83 20.48
N LYS A 135 17.11 3.89 19.95
CA LYS A 135 17.35 3.91 18.50
C LYS A 135 17.10 2.52 17.91
N ILE A 136 16.05 2.39 17.11
CA ILE A 136 15.66 1.15 16.43
C ILE A 136 15.72 1.25 14.88
N ALA A 137 15.98 2.44 14.35
CA ALA A 137 16.10 2.69 12.92
C ALA A 137 17.22 3.70 12.63
N SER A 138 17.56 3.83 11.34
CA SER A 138 18.43 4.91 10.87
C SER A 138 17.77 6.28 11.11
N ASN A 139 18.58 7.31 11.34
CA ASN A 139 18.11 8.70 11.41
C ASN A 139 17.47 9.25 10.12
N LYS A 140 17.44 8.46 9.06
CA LYS A 140 16.72 8.78 7.81
C LYS A 140 15.30 8.22 7.77
N VAL A 141 14.89 7.48 8.81
CA VAL A 141 13.58 6.82 8.87
C VAL A 141 12.70 7.53 9.88
N THR A 142 11.58 8.04 9.40
CA THR A 142 10.47 8.53 10.24
C THR A 142 9.20 7.83 9.78
N ILE A 143 8.44 7.29 10.71
CA ILE A 143 7.18 6.61 10.45
C ILE A 143 6.11 7.24 11.33
N GLU A 144 5.03 7.69 10.69
CA GLU A 144 3.92 8.35 11.36
C GLU A 144 2.60 7.64 11.05
N ASP A 145 1.77 7.51 12.06
CA ASP A 145 0.36 7.16 11.92
C ASP A 145 -0.46 8.45 11.76
N LYS A 146 -1.12 8.61 10.61
CA LYS A 146 -1.87 9.82 10.25
C LYS A 146 -3.33 9.52 9.88
N PRO A 147 -4.13 9.00 10.80
CA PRO A 147 -5.52 8.63 10.53
C PRO A 147 -6.40 9.83 10.14
N LEU A 148 -6.00 11.06 10.45
CA LEU A 148 -6.77 12.27 10.13
C LEU A 148 -6.46 12.83 8.73
N THR A 149 -5.60 12.19 7.94
CA THR A 149 -5.33 12.60 6.56
C THR A 149 -6.58 12.35 5.72
N LYS A 150 -7.03 13.38 4.99
CA LYS A 150 -8.24 13.31 4.14
C LYS A 150 -7.98 12.46 2.89
N ASN A 151 -8.00 11.15 3.04
CA ASN A 151 -7.89 10.14 1.99
C ASN A 151 -8.80 8.95 2.32
N VAL A 152 -8.74 7.89 1.51
CA VAL A 152 -9.55 6.68 1.68
C VAL A 152 -9.31 5.94 3.01
N PHE A 153 -8.19 6.20 3.67
CA PHE A 153 -7.83 5.58 4.96
C PHE A 153 -8.14 6.48 6.17
N ALA A 154 -8.77 7.63 5.95
CA ALA A 154 -9.13 8.54 7.04
C ALA A 154 -10.04 7.85 8.05
N ARG A 155 -9.72 7.99 9.34
CA ARG A 155 -10.49 7.39 10.44
C ARG A 155 -10.56 8.33 11.63
N TRP A 156 -11.76 8.68 12.06
CA TRP A 156 -11.99 9.69 13.10
C TRP A 156 -12.01 9.09 14.50
N PHE A 157 -12.35 7.81 14.61
CA PHE A 157 -12.38 7.06 15.85
C PHE A 157 -11.97 5.60 15.57
N ASP A 158 -11.46 4.94 16.59
CA ASP A 158 -11.08 3.53 16.53
C ASP A 158 -12.27 2.60 16.80
N ASP A 159 -12.01 1.30 16.88
CA ASP A 159 -13.06 0.29 17.07
C ASP A 159 -13.66 0.29 18.48
N GLU A 160 -13.03 1.00 19.42
CA GLU A 160 -13.52 1.23 20.80
C GLU A 160 -14.28 2.54 20.94
N GLY A 161 -14.29 3.39 19.90
CA GLY A 161 -14.94 4.68 19.89
C GLY A 161 -14.07 5.81 20.44
N VAL A 162 -12.78 5.59 20.58
CA VAL A 162 -11.83 6.63 20.99
C VAL A 162 -11.41 7.45 19.77
N ALA A 163 -11.36 8.77 19.92
CA ALA A 163 -10.95 9.66 18.85
C ALA A 163 -9.50 9.38 18.42
N THR A 164 -9.28 9.23 17.12
CA THR A 164 -7.94 9.04 16.57
C THR A 164 -7.15 10.36 16.53
N TYR A 165 -5.84 10.25 16.49
CA TYR A 165 -4.94 11.39 16.36
C TYR A 165 -3.67 11.02 15.60
N ASN A 166 -3.06 12.02 14.97
CA ASN A 166 -1.78 11.83 14.29
C ASN A 166 -0.65 11.68 15.30
N LYS A 167 0.18 10.65 15.14
CA LYS A 167 1.28 10.35 16.06
C LYS A 167 2.50 9.76 15.35
N PRO A 168 3.72 10.03 15.83
CA PRO A 168 4.90 9.31 15.37
C PRO A 168 4.94 7.92 15.97
N ILE A 169 5.27 6.92 15.14
CA ILE A 169 5.60 5.54 15.58
C ILE A 169 7.12 5.42 15.74
N ILE A 170 7.87 5.87 14.75
CA ILE A 170 9.32 5.99 14.78
C ILE A 170 9.66 7.43 14.41
N LYS A 171 10.37 8.13 15.28
CA LYS A 171 10.78 9.52 15.07
C LYS A 171 12.29 9.62 15.07
N ASN A 172 12.81 10.33 14.09
CA ASN A 172 14.19 10.79 14.04
C ASN A 172 14.41 11.94 15.02
#